data_7c09e13f131454b3312fa8c4e91318a7
#
_entry.id   7c09e13f131454b3312fa8c4e91318a7
#
_cell.length_a   1.000
_cell.length_b   1.000
_cell.length_c   1.000
_cell.angle_alpha   90.00
_cell.angle_beta   90.00
_cell.angle_gamma   90.00
#
_symmetry.space_group_name_H-M   'P 1'
#
loop_
_entity.id
_entity.type
_entity.pdbx_description
1 polymer ?
#
loop_
_entity_poly.entity_id
_entity_poly.type
_entity_poly.pdbx_seq_one_letter_code
_entity_poly.pdbx_strand_id
1 'polypeptide(L)'
;MAEPGTPILVAVAWPYASGSRHLGHLAGAYLPADVFARYQRLAGNRVLMVSGSDVHGTPITVRADAEGVTPADIVDRYHAEFLDAWERLAISWDCYTSTGTDNHAAVTHDIFLRLLEKGHIDKRTSEQFYDAEADRFLPDRYIGGTCPHCGYLEARGDQCEDCGRTLDPEELVDPRSKITGATPELRATEHFYLRLSDFTESLGAWLDGREGWRRHVLNFSKGWVEEGLQDRAITRDLDWGVALPVDDLGEGKKIYVWFEAVIGYLSAAKEWAQRSGDPEAWREWWEGDDARSVYFIGKDNIPFHTIIWPAMLTGYGGLNLPTDVPANQYLTFK
;
A
#
# COMPACT_ATOMS: atom_id res chain seq x y z
N MET A 1 18.58 -8.82 -20.02
CA MET A 1 18.25 -7.42 -20.33
C MET A 1 16.96 -7.45 -21.15
N ALA A 2 16.11 -6.42 -21.05
CA ALA A 2 14.95 -6.29 -21.93
C ALA A 2 15.43 -6.02 -23.37
N GLU A 3 14.68 -6.49 -24.36
CA GLU A 3 14.94 -6.15 -25.74
C GLU A 3 14.54 -4.69 -26.01
N PRO A 4 15.24 -3.97 -26.93
CA PRO A 4 14.88 -2.61 -27.27
C PRO A 4 13.40 -2.50 -27.70
N GLY A 5 12.70 -1.48 -27.18
CA GLY A 5 11.26 -1.29 -27.42
C GLY A 5 10.35 -1.95 -26.39
N THR A 6 10.87 -2.74 -25.44
CA THR A 6 10.06 -3.36 -24.36
C THR A 6 9.36 -2.29 -23.51
N PRO A 7 8.04 -2.40 -23.24
CA PRO A 7 7.36 -1.56 -22.27
C PRO A 7 7.81 -1.90 -20.85
N ILE A 8 8.28 -0.91 -20.10
CA ILE A 8 8.73 -1.10 -18.71
C ILE A 8 8.01 -0.12 -17.80
N LEU A 9 7.15 -0.64 -16.94
CA LEU A 9 6.59 0.10 -15.81
C LEU A 9 7.62 0.15 -14.69
N VAL A 10 7.98 1.35 -14.27
CA VAL A 10 8.80 1.60 -13.08
C VAL A 10 7.90 2.18 -12.00
N ALA A 11 7.50 1.33 -11.07
CA ALA A 11 6.62 1.66 -9.96
C ALA A 11 7.44 1.93 -8.71
N VAL A 12 7.23 3.07 -8.05
CA VAL A 12 7.97 3.42 -6.83
C VAL A 12 7.01 3.55 -5.66
N ALA A 13 7.36 2.95 -4.53
CA ALA A 13 6.49 2.93 -3.34
C ALA A 13 5.97 4.32 -2.97
N TRP A 14 4.68 4.37 -2.67
CA TRP A 14 3.95 5.59 -2.33
C TRP A 14 4.28 6.01 -0.89
N PRO A 15 4.82 7.22 -0.66
CA PRO A 15 5.09 7.70 0.67
C PRO A 15 3.84 8.29 1.31
N TYR A 16 3.60 8.00 2.60
CA TYR A 16 2.60 8.74 3.35
C TYR A 16 2.91 10.23 3.39
N ALA A 17 1.94 11.05 3.04
CA ALA A 17 2.04 12.52 3.12
C ALA A 17 1.86 13.01 4.57
N SER A 18 2.62 12.43 5.52
CA SER A 18 2.58 12.72 6.95
C SER A 18 3.90 13.17 7.54
N GLY A 19 4.95 13.31 6.73
CA GLY A 19 6.28 13.70 7.20
C GLY A 19 7.29 13.82 6.06
N SER A 20 8.36 14.58 6.29
CA SER A 20 9.43 14.80 5.32
C SER A 20 10.14 13.53 4.89
N ARG A 21 10.64 13.49 3.68
CA ARG A 21 11.44 12.36 3.19
C ARG A 21 12.87 12.45 3.71
N HIS A 22 13.37 11.33 4.21
CA HIS A 22 14.76 11.21 4.68
C HIS A 22 15.64 10.46 3.69
N LEU A 23 16.95 10.47 3.92
CA LEU A 23 17.94 9.83 3.03
C LEU A 23 17.63 8.37 2.72
N GLY A 24 17.09 7.61 3.67
CA GLY A 24 16.71 6.21 3.47
C GLY A 24 15.65 6.03 2.37
N HIS A 25 14.67 6.92 2.28
CA HIS A 25 13.70 6.92 1.20
C HIS A 25 14.36 7.28 -0.14
N LEU A 26 15.14 8.39 -0.14
CA LEU A 26 15.75 8.90 -1.37
C LEU A 26 16.75 7.91 -1.97
N ALA A 27 17.71 7.43 -1.17
CA ALA A 27 18.75 6.51 -1.62
C ALA A 27 18.26 5.07 -1.76
N GLY A 28 17.18 4.69 -1.05
CA GLY A 28 16.68 3.32 -1.06
C GLY A 28 15.71 3.01 -2.20
N ALA A 29 14.83 3.93 -2.56
CA ALA A 29 13.79 3.69 -3.54
C ALA A 29 13.80 4.69 -4.70
N TYR A 30 13.73 6.00 -4.43
CA TYR A 30 13.45 7.01 -5.47
C TYR A 30 14.61 7.20 -6.46
N LEU A 31 15.82 7.44 -5.96
CA LEU A 31 17.00 7.59 -6.83
C LEU A 31 17.36 6.31 -7.59
N PRO A 32 17.36 5.10 -6.97
CA PRO A 32 17.57 3.86 -7.71
C PRO A 32 16.55 3.64 -8.82
N ALA A 33 15.27 3.96 -8.57
CA ALA A 33 14.22 3.86 -9.58
C ALA A 33 14.45 4.82 -10.76
N ASP A 34 14.80 6.08 -10.46
CA ASP A 34 15.09 7.09 -11.51
C ASP A 34 16.33 6.70 -12.34
N VAL A 35 17.40 6.24 -11.70
CA VAL A 35 18.59 5.75 -12.40
C VAL A 35 18.23 4.57 -13.30
N PHE A 36 17.43 3.63 -12.82
CA PHE A 36 16.95 2.49 -13.60
C PHE A 36 16.08 2.95 -14.78
N ALA A 37 15.11 3.85 -14.55
CA ALA A 37 14.24 4.38 -15.58
C ALA A 37 15.03 5.09 -16.69
N ARG A 38 16.00 5.95 -16.32
CA ARG A 38 16.89 6.63 -17.28
C ARG A 38 17.74 5.65 -18.07
N TYR A 39 18.31 4.64 -17.41
CA TYR A 39 19.08 3.59 -18.06
C TYR A 39 18.22 2.85 -19.11
N GLN A 40 16.99 2.46 -18.75
CA GLN A 40 16.10 1.75 -19.65
C GLN A 40 15.69 2.61 -20.86
N ARG A 41 15.43 3.91 -20.65
CA ARG A 41 15.18 4.85 -21.76
C ARG A 41 16.38 4.98 -22.70
N LEU A 42 17.60 5.08 -22.15
CA LEU A 42 18.84 5.09 -22.93
C LEU A 42 19.08 3.78 -23.69
N ALA A 43 18.67 2.66 -23.16
CA ALA A 43 18.72 1.35 -23.79
C ALA A 43 17.64 1.16 -24.89
N GLY A 44 16.81 2.18 -25.15
CA GLY A 44 15.79 2.15 -26.20
C GLY A 44 14.45 1.53 -25.77
N ASN A 45 14.22 1.32 -24.46
CA ASN A 45 12.96 0.82 -23.96
C ASN A 45 11.94 1.95 -23.73
N ARG A 46 10.65 1.60 -23.79
CA ARG A 46 9.55 2.51 -23.48
C ARG A 46 9.26 2.43 -21.99
N VAL A 47 9.51 3.51 -21.27
CA VAL A 47 9.41 3.52 -19.81
C VAL A 47 8.26 4.40 -19.38
N LEU A 48 7.44 3.87 -18.47
CA LEU A 48 6.43 4.61 -17.69
C LEU A 48 6.83 4.57 -16.23
N MET A 49 7.35 5.68 -15.69
CA MET A 49 7.76 5.80 -14.29
C MET A 49 6.68 6.51 -13.48
N VAL A 50 6.06 5.79 -12.51
CA VAL A 50 4.93 6.27 -11.73
C VAL A 50 5.14 6.16 -10.23
N SER A 51 4.60 7.11 -9.50
CA SER A 51 4.40 7.09 -8.05
C SER A 51 3.38 8.17 -7.66
N GLY A 52 3.23 8.41 -6.37
CA GLY A 52 2.38 9.47 -5.83
C GLY A 52 2.45 9.52 -4.30
N SER A 53 1.76 10.48 -3.72
CA SER A 53 1.61 10.59 -2.29
C SER A 53 0.44 9.74 -1.81
N ASP A 54 0.71 8.87 -0.82
CA ASP A 54 -0.33 8.17 -0.08
C ASP A 54 -0.93 9.13 0.95
N VAL A 55 -2.23 9.42 0.82
CA VAL A 55 -2.90 10.46 1.60
C VAL A 55 -3.97 9.95 2.58
N HIS A 56 -4.23 8.65 2.62
CA HIS A 56 -5.32 8.08 3.42
C HIS A 56 -4.86 7.27 4.65
N GLY A 57 -3.57 7.16 4.88
CA GLY A 57 -3.04 6.39 6.01
C GLY A 57 -3.33 7.04 7.36
N THR A 58 -3.56 6.21 8.39
CA THR A 58 -3.71 6.66 9.79
C THR A 58 -2.59 7.55 10.32
N PRO A 59 -1.31 7.47 9.85
CA PRO A 59 -0.28 8.44 10.24
C PRO A 59 -0.64 9.89 9.93
N ILE A 60 -1.48 10.13 8.94
CA ILE A 60 -1.91 11.49 8.55
C ILE A 60 -2.95 12.01 9.55
N THR A 61 -3.97 11.20 9.88
CA THR A 61 -5.02 11.60 10.83
C THR A 61 -4.47 11.77 12.23
N VAL A 62 -3.60 10.85 12.70
CA VAL A 62 -2.91 10.98 13.99
C VAL A 62 -2.09 12.28 14.07
N ARG A 63 -1.41 12.64 12.99
CA ARG A 63 -0.64 13.88 12.94
C ARG A 63 -1.53 15.11 12.90
N ALA A 64 -2.62 15.06 12.14
CA ALA A 64 -3.60 16.13 12.07
C ALA A 64 -4.21 16.42 13.45
N ASP A 65 -4.61 15.35 14.17
CA ASP A 65 -5.12 15.44 15.54
C ASP A 65 -4.10 16.06 16.49
N ALA A 66 -2.83 15.63 16.41
CA ALA A 66 -1.75 16.15 17.25
C ALA A 66 -1.41 17.64 16.98
N GLU A 67 -1.56 18.10 15.74
CA GLU A 67 -1.29 19.48 15.32
C GLU A 67 -2.55 20.37 15.40
N GLY A 68 -3.75 19.79 15.61
CA GLY A 68 -5.02 20.53 15.67
C GLY A 68 -5.44 21.11 14.30
N VAL A 69 -5.11 20.42 13.21
CA VAL A 69 -5.41 20.79 11.82
C VAL A 69 -6.20 19.69 11.13
N THR A 70 -6.65 19.92 9.90
CA THR A 70 -7.32 18.88 9.12
C THR A 70 -6.31 17.89 8.48
N PRO A 71 -6.71 16.64 8.19
CA PRO A 71 -5.88 15.72 7.40
C PRO A 71 -5.45 16.31 6.06
N ALA A 72 -6.32 17.09 5.40
CA ALA A 72 -6.02 17.76 4.15
C ALA A 72 -4.86 18.77 4.29
N ASP A 73 -4.81 19.56 5.38
CA ASP A 73 -3.70 20.51 5.62
C ASP A 73 -2.36 19.79 5.75
N ILE A 74 -2.34 18.60 6.37
CA ILE A 74 -1.13 17.76 6.47
C ILE A 74 -0.72 17.27 5.09
N VAL A 75 -1.67 16.73 4.32
CA VAL A 75 -1.43 16.23 2.97
C VAL A 75 -0.89 17.31 2.06
N ASP A 76 -1.52 18.49 2.00
CA ASP A 76 -1.12 19.59 1.13
C ASP A 76 0.32 20.04 1.43
N ARG A 77 0.66 20.14 2.72
CA ARG A 77 2.02 20.51 3.16
C ARG A 77 3.06 19.52 2.66
N TYR A 78 2.87 18.22 2.93
CA TYR A 78 3.89 17.22 2.62
C TYR A 78 3.91 16.81 1.16
N HIS A 79 2.77 16.81 0.48
CA HIS A 79 2.73 16.60 -0.97
C HIS A 79 3.52 17.70 -1.70
N ALA A 80 3.34 18.97 -1.31
CA ALA A 80 4.11 20.08 -1.88
C ALA A 80 5.61 19.95 -1.59
N GLU A 81 6.00 19.55 -0.37
CA GLU A 81 7.39 19.27 -0.01
C GLU A 81 8.00 18.15 -0.88
N PHE A 82 7.21 17.10 -1.16
CA PHE A 82 7.68 16.00 -2.02
C PHE A 82 7.91 16.47 -3.45
N LEU A 83 6.98 17.25 -4.01
CA LEU A 83 7.14 17.80 -5.36
C LEU A 83 8.41 18.68 -5.47
N ASP A 84 8.66 19.56 -4.50
CA ASP A 84 9.90 20.36 -4.43
C ASP A 84 11.15 19.47 -4.37
N ALA A 85 11.12 18.41 -3.54
CA ALA A 85 12.23 17.48 -3.43
C ALA A 85 12.50 16.74 -4.75
N TRP A 86 11.44 16.29 -5.43
CA TRP A 86 11.57 15.61 -6.73
C TRP A 86 12.10 16.53 -7.83
N GLU A 87 11.65 17.79 -7.87
CA GLU A 87 12.16 18.79 -8.80
C GLU A 87 13.65 19.05 -8.58
N ARG A 88 14.06 19.30 -7.32
CA ARG A 88 15.46 19.56 -6.95
C ARG A 88 16.39 18.37 -7.21
N LEU A 89 15.88 17.14 -7.11
CA LEU A 89 16.62 15.92 -7.45
C LEU A 89 16.51 15.55 -8.92
N ALA A 90 15.74 16.31 -9.70
CA ALA A 90 15.47 16.07 -11.13
C ALA A 90 14.97 14.64 -11.41
N ILE A 91 14.11 14.08 -10.52
CA ILE A 91 13.50 12.77 -10.73
C ILE A 91 12.60 12.80 -11.96
N SER A 92 12.81 11.87 -12.88
CA SER A 92 12.17 11.87 -14.21
C SER A 92 10.81 11.14 -14.24
N TRP A 93 9.88 11.54 -13.38
CA TRP A 93 8.51 11.01 -13.36
C TRP A 93 7.79 11.22 -14.69
N ASP A 94 7.09 10.18 -15.17
CA ASP A 94 6.07 10.33 -16.21
C ASP A 94 4.70 10.71 -15.56
N CYS A 95 4.42 10.17 -14.36
CA CYS A 95 3.31 10.62 -13.52
C CYS A 95 3.65 10.49 -12.03
N TYR A 96 3.63 11.61 -11.33
CA TYR A 96 3.58 11.67 -9.87
C TYR A 96 2.26 12.32 -9.46
N THR A 97 1.44 11.60 -8.70
CA THR A 97 0.07 12.01 -8.36
C THR A 97 -0.25 11.77 -6.88
N SER A 98 -1.50 11.50 -6.54
CA SER A 98 -1.96 11.31 -5.16
C SER A 98 -3.08 10.26 -5.12
N THR A 99 -3.16 9.48 -4.03
CA THR A 99 -4.30 8.60 -3.77
C THR A 99 -5.59 9.37 -3.45
N GLY A 100 -5.50 10.69 -3.21
CA GLY A 100 -6.64 11.57 -2.98
C GLY A 100 -7.39 12.03 -4.24
N THR A 101 -7.05 11.52 -5.43
CA THR A 101 -7.72 11.93 -6.68
C THR A 101 -8.99 11.11 -6.97
N ASP A 102 -9.95 11.73 -7.66
CA ASP A 102 -11.15 11.03 -8.14
C ASP A 102 -10.80 9.85 -9.07
N ASN A 103 -9.74 10.00 -9.87
CA ASN A 103 -9.24 8.91 -10.72
C ASN A 103 -8.79 7.71 -9.86
N HIS A 104 -8.05 7.94 -8.77
CA HIS A 104 -7.63 6.87 -7.88
C HIS A 104 -8.84 6.19 -7.22
N ALA A 105 -9.79 6.97 -6.71
CA ALA A 105 -11.02 6.43 -6.13
C ALA A 105 -11.79 5.56 -7.14
N ALA A 106 -11.94 6.02 -8.39
CA ALA A 106 -12.64 5.27 -9.44
C ALA A 106 -11.93 3.93 -9.77
N VAL A 107 -10.58 3.92 -9.85
CA VAL A 107 -9.81 2.69 -10.10
C VAL A 107 -9.86 1.75 -8.91
N THR A 108 -9.86 2.28 -7.69
CA THR A 108 -10.02 1.50 -6.46
C THR A 108 -11.40 0.83 -6.40
N HIS A 109 -12.45 1.56 -6.75
CA HIS A 109 -13.82 1.03 -6.85
C HIS A 109 -13.93 -0.07 -7.91
N ASP A 110 -13.33 0.12 -9.08
CA ASP A 110 -13.32 -0.88 -10.16
C ASP A 110 -12.69 -2.21 -9.69
N ILE A 111 -11.51 -2.15 -9.06
CA ILE A 111 -10.84 -3.33 -8.50
C ILE A 111 -11.66 -3.97 -7.38
N PHE A 112 -12.18 -3.18 -6.44
CA PHE A 112 -13.01 -3.67 -5.34
C PHE A 112 -14.25 -4.41 -5.86
N LEU A 113 -15.02 -3.78 -6.75
CA LEU A 113 -16.24 -4.36 -7.31
C LEU A 113 -15.97 -5.62 -8.11
N ARG A 114 -14.87 -5.65 -8.89
CA ARG A 114 -14.49 -6.83 -9.66
C ARG A 114 -14.09 -8.00 -8.78
N LEU A 115 -13.35 -7.76 -7.70
CA LEU A 115 -12.99 -8.79 -6.74
C LEU A 115 -14.20 -9.28 -5.94
N LEU A 116 -15.13 -8.39 -5.60
CA LEU A 116 -16.40 -8.74 -4.94
C LEU A 116 -17.28 -9.60 -5.85
N GLU A 117 -17.47 -9.20 -7.12
CA GLU A 117 -18.23 -9.97 -8.13
C GLU A 117 -17.69 -11.40 -8.29
N LYS A 118 -16.36 -11.56 -8.24
CA LYS A 118 -15.70 -12.86 -8.38
C LYS A 118 -15.63 -13.68 -7.08
N GLY A 119 -16.14 -13.15 -5.97
CA GLY A 119 -16.18 -13.84 -4.68
C GLY A 119 -14.84 -13.84 -3.93
N HIS A 120 -13.86 -13.01 -4.34
CA HIS A 120 -12.59 -12.84 -3.63
C HIS A 120 -12.66 -11.80 -2.50
N ILE A 121 -13.79 -11.11 -2.38
CA ILE A 121 -14.12 -10.25 -1.25
C ILE A 121 -15.42 -10.76 -0.65
N ASP A 122 -15.48 -10.90 0.67
CA ASP A 122 -16.68 -11.23 1.42
C ASP A 122 -16.88 -10.30 2.62
N LYS A 123 -18.11 -10.27 3.14
CA LYS A 123 -18.46 -9.48 4.33
C LYS A 123 -18.47 -10.37 5.55
N ARG A 124 -17.81 -9.92 6.63
CA ARG A 124 -17.73 -10.63 7.90
C ARG A 124 -17.92 -9.66 9.07
N THR A 125 -18.49 -10.18 10.15
CA THR A 125 -18.51 -9.52 11.47
C THR A 125 -17.23 -9.89 12.20
N SER A 126 -16.54 -8.89 12.75
CA SER A 126 -15.41 -9.06 13.66
C SER A 126 -15.56 -8.18 14.89
N GLU A 127 -14.86 -8.52 15.95
CA GLU A 127 -14.78 -7.64 17.12
C GLU A 127 -13.59 -6.70 16.96
N GLN A 128 -13.78 -5.40 17.22
CA GLN A 128 -12.72 -4.41 17.18
C GLN A 128 -12.78 -3.51 18.40
N PHE A 129 -11.64 -2.93 18.76
CA PHE A 129 -11.57 -2.02 19.91
C PHE A 129 -12.32 -0.72 19.64
N TYR A 130 -13.13 -0.36 20.64
CA TYR A 130 -13.95 0.85 20.67
C TYR A 130 -13.63 1.66 21.92
N ASP A 131 -13.41 2.95 21.74
CA ASP A 131 -13.23 3.90 22.82
C ASP A 131 -14.59 4.53 23.15
N ALA A 132 -15.15 4.15 24.29
CA ALA A 132 -16.46 4.64 24.72
C ALA A 132 -16.44 6.13 25.13
N GLU A 133 -15.28 6.68 25.52
CA GLU A 133 -15.14 8.09 25.88
C GLU A 133 -15.05 8.97 24.63
N ALA A 134 -14.37 8.47 23.57
CA ALA A 134 -14.24 9.15 22.27
C ALA A 134 -15.39 8.82 21.31
N ASP A 135 -16.29 7.88 21.67
CA ASP A 135 -17.41 7.40 20.87
C ASP A 135 -17.01 6.93 19.45
N ARG A 136 -15.89 6.16 19.36
CA ARG A 136 -15.36 5.70 18.06
C ARG A 136 -14.56 4.40 18.15
N PHE A 137 -14.52 3.66 17.05
CA PHE A 137 -13.58 2.56 16.87
C PHE A 137 -12.14 3.06 16.80
N LEU A 138 -11.21 2.23 17.28
CA LEU A 138 -9.79 2.55 17.32
C LEU A 138 -9.04 1.72 16.27
N PRO A 139 -8.86 2.24 15.04
CA PRO A 139 -8.06 1.54 14.04
C PRO A 139 -6.57 1.63 14.39
N ASP A 140 -5.88 0.52 14.21
CA ASP A 140 -4.43 0.37 14.16
C ASP A 140 -3.64 1.29 15.13
N ARG A 141 -3.24 2.47 14.66
CA ARG A 141 -2.34 3.39 15.39
C ARG A 141 -3.01 4.23 16.47
N TYR A 142 -4.32 4.19 16.55
CA TYR A 142 -5.07 4.81 17.66
C TYR A 142 -5.11 3.94 18.89
N ILE A 143 -4.56 2.71 18.82
CA ILE A 143 -4.40 1.83 19.96
C ILE A 143 -2.93 1.50 20.16
N GLY A 144 -2.53 1.36 21.41
CA GLY A 144 -1.20 0.91 21.81
C GLY A 144 -1.32 -0.01 23.01
N GLY A 145 -0.25 -0.77 23.24
CA GLY A 145 -0.18 -1.73 24.33
C GLY A 145 1.14 -2.46 24.35
N THR A 146 1.20 -3.53 25.14
CA THR A 146 2.41 -4.36 25.23
C THR A 146 2.43 -5.39 24.11
N CYS A 147 3.56 -5.49 23.39
CA CYS A 147 3.76 -6.50 22.36
C CYS A 147 3.74 -7.91 22.96
N PRO A 148 2.91 -8.84 22.48
CA PRO A 148 2.83 -10.20 22.99
C PRO A 148 4.10 -11.02 22.69
N HIS A 149 4.91 -10.61 21.71
CA HIS A 149 6.09 -11.35 21.26
C HIS A 149 7.39 -10.98 21.97
N CYS A 150 7.61 -9.67 22.24
CA CYS A 150 8.86 -9.20 22.82
C CYS A 150 8.70 -8.45 24.15
N GLY A 151 7.46 -8.15 24.57
CA GLY A 151 7.20 -7.43 25.81
C GLY A 151 7.41 -5.91 25.73
N TYR A 152 7.64 -5.35 24.54
CA TYR A 152 7.76 -3.91 24.35
C TYR A 152 6.46 -3.20 24.72
N LEU A 153 6.52 -2.21 25.62
CA LEU A 153 5.33 -1.61 26.27
C LEU A 153 4.59 -0.60 25.38
N GLU A 154 5.21 -0.12 24.31
CA GLU A 154 4.67 0.94 23.46
C GLU A 154 4.38 0.44 22.02
N ALA A 155 4.09 -0.86 21.87
CA ALA A 155 3.71 -1.42 20.58
C ALA A 155 2.41 -0.79 20.06
N ARG A 156 2.31 -0.65 18.74
CA ARG A 156 1.12 -0.15 18.05
C ARG A 156 0.23 -1.31 17.61
N GLY A 157 -1.03 -1.02 17.33
CA GLY A 157 -1.99 -2.03 16.92
C GLY A 157 -1.69 -2.69 15.57
N ASP A 158 -0.85 -2.07 14.72
CA ASP A 158 -0.47 -2.59 13.41
C ASP A 158 0.93 -3.23 13.39
N GLN A 159 1.81 -2.82 14.31
CA GLN A 159 3.21 -3.26 14.30
C GLN A 159 3.91 -2.99 15.63
N CYS A 160 4.80 -3.89 16.03
CA CYS A 160 5.75 -3.62 17.10
C CYS A 160 7.02 -2.97 16.52
N GLU A 161 7.36 -1.79 17.02
CA GLU A 161 8.53 -1.02 16.54
C GLU A 161 9.86 -1.61 17.01
N ASP A 162 9.85 -2.38 18.11
CA ASP A 162 11.07 -3.00 18.65
C ASP A 162 11.41 -4.29 17.90
N CYS A 163 10.51 -5.26 17.81
CA CYS A 163 10.78 -6.53 17.12
C CYS A 163 10.40 -6.54 15.63
N GLY A 164 9.71 -5.51 15.14
CA GLY A 164 9.33 -5.35 13.72
C GLY A 164 8.20 -6.28 13.25
N ARG A 165 7.56 -7.03 14.14
CA ARG A 165 6.42 -7.89 13.78
C ARG A 165 5.17 -7.08 13.55
N THR A 166 4.39 -7.47 12.53
CA THR A 166 3.02 -7.01 12.37
C THR A 166 2.16 -7.58 13.48
N LEU A 167 1.17 -6.81 13.93
CA LEU A 167 0.23 -7.17 14.97
C LEU A 167 -1.18 -6.90 14.46
N ASP A 168 -2.13 -7.67 14.98
CA ASP A 168 -3.53 -7.26 14.99
C ASP A 168 -3.81 -6.58 16.35
N PRO A 169 -4.60 -5.50 16.42
CA PRO A 169 -4.82 -4.74 17.66
C PRO A 169 -5.26 -5.62 18.85
N GLU A 170 -6.01 -6.68 18.58
CA GLU A 170 -6.55 -7.62 19.57
C GLU A 170 -5.45 -8.49 20.22
N GLU A 171 -4.28 -8.58 19.62
CA GLU A 171 -3.14 -9.32 20.19
C GLU A 171 -2.39 -8.54 21.26
N LEU A 172 -2.59 -7.21 21.33
CA LEU A 172 -1.91 -6.37 22.32
C LEU A 172 -2.31 -6.74 23.75
N VAL A 173 -1.32 -6.84 24.62
CA VAL A 173 -1.52 -6.98 26.05
C VAL A 173 -1.69 -5.59 26.67
N ASP A 174 -2.69 -5.44 27.57
CA ASP A 174 -3.07 -4.17 28.19
C ASP A 174 -3.32 -3.03 27.19
N PRO A 175 -4.24 -3.21 26.22
CA PRO A 175 -4.49 -2.21 25.19
C PRO A 175 -5.01 -0.89 25.78
N ARG A 176 -4.57 0.24 25.17
CA ARG A 176 -4.95 1.60 25.58
C ARG A 176 -5.29 2.44 24.36
N SER A 177 -6.36 3.21 24.45
CA SER A 177 -6.67 4.26 23.49
C SER A 177 -5.57 5.34 23.51
N LYS A 178 -5.06 5.70 22.36
CA LYS A 178 -4.13 6.84 22.25
C LYS A 178 -4.84 8.19 22.18
N ILE A 179 -6.19 8.19 22.14
CA ILE A 179 -7.01 9.40 22.15
C ILE A 179 -7.28 9.82 23.59
N THR A 180 -7.85 8.90 24.39
CA THR A 180 -8.30 9.20 25.75
C THR A 180 -7.41 8.60 26.84
N GLY A 181 -6.59 7.60 26.51
CA GLY A 181 -5.84 6.79 27.48
C GLY A 181 -6.67 5.70 28.16
N ALA A 182 -7.98 5.62 27.89
CA ALA A 182 -8.86 4.62 28.45
C ALA A 182 -8.54 3.21 27.96
N THR A 183 -8.94 2.20 28.71
CA THR A 183 -8.95 0.82 28.24
C THR A 183 -10.14 0.64 27.31
N PRO A 184 -9.91 0.31 26.01
CA PRO A 184 -11.01 0.15 25.07
C PRO A 184 -11.79 -1.14 25.32
N GLU A 185 -13.01 -1.19 24.81
CA GLU A 185 -13.85 -2.40 24.82
C GLU A 185 -13.95 -3.01 23.43
N LEU A 186 -14.14 -4.32 23.32
CA LEU A 186 -14.43 -4.98 22.06
C LEU A 186 -15.89 -4.79 21.67
N ARG A 187 -16.14 -4.35 20.44
CA ARG A 187 -17.48 -4.25 19.85
C ARG A 187 -17.53 -4.90 18.50
N ALA A 188 -18.64 -5.58 18.20
CA ALA A 188 -18.88 -6.16 16.90
C ALA A 188 -19.04 -5.07 15.82
N THR A 189 -18.35 -5.24 14.73
CA THR A 189 -18.45 -4.39 13.53
C THR A 189 -18.33 -5.25 12.28
N GLU A 190 -18.93 -4.81 11.18
CA GLU A 190 -18.87 -5.52 9.90
C GLU A 190 -17.83 -4.89 8.97
N HIS A 191 -17.03 -5.74 8.34
CA HIS A 191 -16.01 -5.33 7.37
C HIS A 191 -16.00 -6.23 6.15
N PHE A 192 -15.52 -5.70 5.03
CA PHE A 192 -15.13 -6.51 3.88
C PHE A 192 -13.73 -7.08 4.08
N TYR A 193 -13.57 -8.33 3.68
CA TYR A 193 -12.31 -9.08 3.76
C TYR A 193 -11.88 -9.52 2.37
N LEU A 194 -10.61 -9.29 2.03
CA LEU A 194 -9.96 -9.93 0.90
C LEU A 194 -9.64 -11.37 1.31
N ARG A 195 -10.16 -12.33 0.56
CA ARG A 195 -9.91 -13.77 0.74
C ARG A 195 -8.53 -14.13 0.21
N LEU A 196 -7.51 -13.66 0.93
CA LEU A 196 -6.11 -13.83 0.53
C LEU A 196 -5.71 -15.31 0.51
N SER A 197 -6.32 -16.13 1.37
CA SER A 197 -6.14 -17.58 1.43
C SER A 197 -6.47 -18.31 0.12
N ASP A 198 -7.41 -17.78 -0.69
CA ASP A 198 -7.77 -18.35 -1.99
C ASP A 198 -6.59 -18.34 -2.99
N PHE A 199 -5.60 -17.48 -2.78
CA PHE A 199 -4.47 -17.28 -3.68
C PHE A 199 -3.20 -18.03 -3.25
N THR A 200 -3.21 -18.79 -2.16
CA THR A 200 -2.01 -19.44 -1.60
C THR A 200 -1.30 -20.32 -2.63
N GLU A 201 -2.01 -21.18 -3.34
CA GLU A 201 -1.43 -22.10 -4.33
C GLU A 201 -0.91 -21.32 -5.56
N SER A 202 -1.71 -20.40 -6.10
CA SER A 202 -1.34 -19.62 -7.29
C SER A 202 -0.15 -18.71 -7.07
N LEU A 203 -0.08 -18.04 -5.90
CA LEU A 203 1.06 -17.20 -5.53
C LEU A 203 2.31 -18.03 -5.24
N GLY A 204 2.17 -19.20 -4.60
CA GLY A 204 3.29 -20.12 -4.39
C GLY A 204 3.93 -20.54 -5.72
N ALA A 205 3.11 -20.99 -6.67
CA ALA A 205 3.57 -21.37 -8.01
C ALA A 205 4.20 -20.20 -8.78
N TRP A 206 3.62 -18.98 -8.65
CA TRP A 206 4.17 -17.79 -9.28
C TRP A 206 5.52 -17.38 -8.68
N LEU A 207 5.69 -17.44 -7.35
CA LEU A 207 6.94 -17.13 -6.66
C LEU A 207 8.05 -18.14 -6.98
N ASP A 208 7.69 -19.40 -7.22
CA ASP A 208 8.67 -20.42 -7.60
C ASP A 208 9.34 -20.14 -8.95
N GLY A 209 8.64 -19.45 -9.84
CA GLY A 209 9.18 -19.00 -11.12
C GLY A 209 10.04 -17.71 -11.06
N ARG A 210 10.28 -17.12 -9.87
CA ARG A 210 10.98 -15.82 -9.71
C ARG A 210 12.47 -15.97 -9.38
N GLU A 211 13.21 -16.78 -10.13
CA GLU A 211 14.64 -17.09 -9.85
C GLU A 211 15.57 -15.85 -9.84
N GLY A 212 15.23 -14.79 -10.59
CA GLY A 212 16.03 -13.58 -10.70
C GLY A 212 15.88 -12.58 -9.55
N TRP A 213 14.90 -12.79 -8.66
CA TRP A 213 14.62 -11.86 -7.58
C TRP A 213 15.68 -11.92 -6.46
N ARG A 214 15.78 -10.84 -5.70
CA ARG A 214 16.66 -10.79 -4.51
C ARG A 214 16.25 -11.85 -3.49
N ARG A 215 17.23 -12.61 -2.99
CA ARG A 215 16.97 -13.73 -2.07
C ARG A 215 16.14 -13.38 -0.85
N HIS A 216 16.39 -12.21 -0.23
CA HIS A 216 15.63 -11.81 0.95
C HIS A 216 14.17 -11.52 0.65
N VAL A 217 13.85 -11.02 -0.54
CA VAL A 217 12.46 -10.80 -0.99
C VAL A 217 11.77 -12.15 -1.19
N LEU A 218 12.40 -13.06 -1.94
CA LEU A 218 11.84 -14.40 -2.19
C LEU A 218 11.63 -15.19 -0.89
N ASN A 219 12.64 -15.22 -0.01
CA ASN A 219 12.56 -15.98 1.23
C ASN A 219 11.44 -15.44 2.12
N PHE A 220 11.30 -14.12 2.24
CA PHE A 220 10.22 -13.50 2.99
C PHE A 220 8.84 -13.87 2.41
N SER A 221 8.70 -13.72 1.09
CA SER A 221 7.42 -13.99 0.40
C SER A 221 7.01 -15.45 0.46
N LYS A 222 7.96 -16.38 0.26
CA LYS A 222 7.72 -17.82 0.37
C LYS A 222 7.36 -18.23 1.80
N GLY A 223 8.03 -17.65 2.81
CA GLY A 223 7.69 -17.86 4.21
C GLY A 223 6.22 -17.54 4.52
N TRP A 224 5.70 -16.42 4.01
CA TRP A 224 4.29 -16.06 4.15
C TRP A 224 3.34 -17.09 3.53
N VAL A 225 3.67 -17.59 2.33
CA VAL A 225 2.86 -18.61 1.66
C VAL A 225 2.92 -19.95 2.40
N GLU A 226 4.10 -20.34 2.90
CA GLU A 226 4.31 -21.58 3.66
C GLU A 226 3.61 -21.57 5.03
N GLU A 227 3.55 -20.42 5.70
CA GLU A 227 2.80 -20.23 6.95
C GLU A 227 1.28 -20.25 6.74
N GLY A 228 0.82 -20.08 5.50
CA GLY A 228 -0.59 -20.00 5.12
C GLY A 228 -1.11 -18.57 5.14
N LEU A 229 -1.60 -18.10 3.98
CA LEU A 229 -2.11 -16.75 3.83
C LEU A 229 -3.42 -16.57 4.60
N GLN A 230 -3.49 -15.53 5.41
CA GLN A 230 -4.68 -15.18 6.18
C GLN A 230 -5.49 -14.10 5.46
N ASP A 231 -6.82 -14.24 5.46
CA ASP A 231 -7.72 -13.24 4.92
C ASP A 231 -7.58 -11.92 5.67
N ARG A 232 -7.68 -10.80 4.94
CA ARG A 232 -7.41 -9.47 5.49
C ARG A 232 -8.61 -8.55 5.36
N ALA A 233 -8.97 -7.89 6.45
CA ALA A 233 -9.98 -6.84 6.42
C ALA A 233 -9.47 -5.66 5.58
N ILE A 234 -10.27 -5.27 4.56
CA ILE A 234 -9.95 -4.23 3.59
C ILE A 234 -10.81 -2.98 3.75
N THR A 235 -11.57 -2.90 4.82
CA THR A 235 -12.31 -1.71 5.24
C THR A 235 -12.02 -1.41 6.71
N ARG A 236 -12.23 -0.15 7.10
CA ARG A 236 -12.05 0.31 8.48
C ARG A 236 -13.13 1.33 8.84
N ASP A 237 -13.41 1.46 10.12
CA ASP A 237 -14.20 2.53 10.70
C ASP A 237 -13.34 3.81 10.74
N LEU A 238 -13.43 4.60 9.69
CA LEU A 238 -12.62 5.82 9.47
C LEU A 238 -13.46 6.89 8.79
N ASP A 239 -13.17 8.15 9.11
CA ASP A 239 -13.78 9.30 8.44
C ASP A 239 -12.96 9.75 7.20
N TRP A 240 -11.67 9.41 7.16
CA TRP A 240 -10.72 9.81 6.13
C TRP A 240 -10.26 8.61 5.31
N GLY A 241 -10.48 8.63 3.99
CA GLY A 241 -10.15 7.54 3.08
C GLY A 241 -11.09 7.46 1.88
N VAL A 242 -10.81 6.53 0.97
CA VAL A 242 -11.69 6.24 -0.17
C VAL A 242 -13.01 5.65 0.35
N ALA A 243 -14.13 6.23 -0.08
CA ALA A 243 -15.46 5.72 0.26
C ALA A 243 -15.70 4.32 -0.34
N LEU A 244 -16.57 3.53 0.27
CA LEU A 244 -16.98 2.25 -0.30
C LEU A 244 -17.86 2.47 -1.54
N PRO A 245 -17.72 1.64 -2.59
CA PRO A 245 -18.57 1.68 -3.77
C PRO A 245 -19.92 0.95 -3.57
N VAL A 246 -20.22 0.47 -2.37
CA VAL A 246 -21.42 -0.28 -2.00
C VAL A 246 -21.97 0.23 -0.66
N ASP A 247 -23.30 0.17 -0.49
CA ASP A 247 -23.99 0.68 0.71
C ASP A 247 -24.19 -0.37 1.82
N ASP A 248 -23.53 -1.54 1.70
CA ASP A 248 -23.79 -2.72 2.54
C ASP A 248 -23.30 -2.62 3.99
N LEU A 249 -22.44 -1.66 4.32
CA LEU A 249 -21.87 -1.49 5.66
C LEU A 249 -22.34 -0.22 6.39
N GLY A 250 -23.19 0.60 5.77
CA GLY A 250 -23.61 1.89 6.30
C GLY A 250 -22.54 2.99 6.22
N GLU A 251 -22.81 4.11 6.88
CA GLU A 251 -21.91 5.27 6.92
C GLU A 251 -20.71 5.02 7.84
N GLY A 252 -19.64 5.83 7.67
CA GLY A 252 -18.45 5.80 8.55
C GLY A 252 -17.45 4.69 8.23
N LYS A 253 -17.57 4.03 7.07
CA LYS A 253 -16.61 3.03 6.61
C LYS A 253 -15.82 3.56 5.42
N LYS A 254 -14.51 3.26 5.41
CA LYS A 254 -13.60 3.58 4.30
C LYS A 254 -12.84 2.34 3.86
N ILE A 255 -12.41 2.33 2.61
CA ILE A 255 -11.45 1.35 2.12
C ILE A 255 -10.14 1.57 2.85
N TYR A 256 -9.54 0.48 3.34
CA TYR A 256 -8.30 0.53 4.10
C TYR A 256 -7.11 0.84 3.21
N VAL A 257 -6.24 1.73 3.68
CA VAL A 257 -5.10 2.22 2.91
C VAL A 257 -4.20 1.12 2.34
N TRP A 258 -4.02 0.01 3.04
CA TRP A 258 -3.17 -1.08 2.56
C TRP A 258 -3.77 -1.89 1.40
N PHE A 259 -5.08 -1.79 1.18
CA PHE A 259 -5.72 -2.31 -0.01
C PHE A 259 -5.61 -1.30 -1.17
N GLU A 260 -5.88 -0.02 -0.92
CA GLU A 260 -5.96 0.98 -1.98
C GLU A 260 -4.59 1.50 -2.44
N ALA A 261 -3.60 1.65 -1.53
CA ALA A 261 -2.32 2.27 -1.87
C ALA A 261 -1.57 1.54 -3.00
N VAL A 262 -1.62 0.20 -3.04
CA VAL A 262 -0.99 -0.58 -4.12
C VAL A 262 -1.72 -0.43 -5.47
N ILE A 263 -3.00 -0.06 -5.45
CA ILE A 263 -3.78 0.27 -6.65
C ILE A 263 -3.28 1.56 -7.29
N GLY A 264 -2.63 2.41 -6.51
CA GLY A 264 -2.04 3.67 -6.93
C GLY A 264 -1.20 3.56 -8.19
N TYR A 265 -0.45 2.48 -8.37
CA TYR A 265 0.37 2.29 -9.57
C TYR A 265 -0.47 2.19 -10.85
N LEU A 266 -1.59 1.46 -10.80
CA LEU A 266 -2.51 1.36 -11.92
C LEU A 266 -3.26 2.67 -12.14
N SER A 267 -3.71 3.32 -11.05
CA SER A 267 -4.40 4.61 -11.16
C SER A 267 -3.51 5.71 -11.72
N ALA A 268 -2.22 5.76 -11.33
CA ALA A 268 -1.26 6.70 -11.91
C ALA A 268 -0.98 6.43 -13.38
N ALA A 269 -0.90 5.16 -13.80
CA ALA A 269 -0.76 4.81 -15.21
C ALA A 269 -1.99 5.23 -16.04
N LYS A 270 -3.21 5.02 -15.51
CA LYS A 270 -4.45 5.47 -16.15
C LYS A 270 -4.54 7.00 -16.20
N GLU A 271 -4.13 7.70 -15.16
CA GLU A 271 -4.08 9.16 -15.12
C GLU A 271 -3.07 9.72 -16.14
N TRP A 272 -1.89 9.11 -16.22
CA TRP A 272 -0.92 9.44 -17.27
C TRP A 272 -1.51 9.26 -18.67
N ALA A 273 -2.18 8.15 -18.93
CA ALA A 273 -2.81 7.87 -20.22
C ALA A 273 -3.88 8.93 -20.58
N GLN A 274 -4.71 9.32 -19.63
CA GLN A 274 -5.69 10.40 -19.82
C GLN A 274 -5.00 11.73 -20.17
N ARG A 275 -3.91 12.09 -19.43
CA ARG A 275 -3.15 13.32 -19.66
C ARG A 275 -2.40 13.31 -20.99
N SER A 276 -2.01 12.14 -21.52
CA SER A 276 -1.33 11.98 -22.81
C SER A 276 -2.27 12.11 -24.01
N GLY A 277 -3.60 12.12 -23.79
CA GLY A 277 -4.61 12.19 -24.84
C GLY A 277 -5.02 10.83 -25.41
N ASP A 278 -4.46 9.72 -24.93
CA ASP A 278 -4.89 8.35 -25.25
C ASP A 278 -5.26 7.62 -23.94
N PRO A 279 -6.52 7.62 -23.52
CA PRO A 279 -6.96 7.02 -22.26
C PRO A 279 -6.70 5.51 -22.14
N GLU A 280 -6.44 4.81 -23.24
CA GLU A 280 -6.17 3.37 -23.26
C GLU A 280 -4.67 3.04 -23.29
N ALA A 281 -3.79 4.04 -23.42
CA ALA A 281 -2.35 3.84 -23.56
C ALA A 281 -1.72 3.07 -22.37
N TRP A 282 -2.28 3.16 -21.16
CA TRP A 282 -1.81 2.43 -19.99
C TRP A 282 -1.78 0.91 -20.17
N ARG A 283 -2.65 0.34 -21.04
CA ARG A 283 -2.78 -1.10 -21.26
C ARG A 283 -1.48 -1.72 -21.76
N GLU A 284 -0.70 -0.96 -22.52
CA GLU A 284 0.60 -1.41 -23.02
C GLU A 284 1.53 -1.89 -21.91
N TRP A 285 1.54 -1.22 -20.75
CA TRP A 285 2.38 -1.57 -19.60
C TRP A 285 1.73 -2.57 -18.65
N TRP A 286 0.42 -2.74 -18.72
CA TRP A 286 -0.34 -3.56 -17.76
C TRP A 286 -0.91 -4.85 -18.34
N GLU A 287 -1.15 -4.90 -19.65
CA GLU A 287 -1.78 -6.04 -20.33
C GLU A 287 -0.90 -6.60 -21.46
N GLY A 288 0.17 -5.90 -21.86
CA GLY A 288 1.05 -6.34 -22.94
C GLY A 288 1.87 -7.58 -22.55
N ASP A 289 1.95 -8.58 -23.44
CA ASP A 289 2.66 -9.84 -23.19
C ASP A 289 4.16 -9.64 -22.90
N ASP A 290 4.78 -8.66 -23.53
CA ASP A 290 6.21 -8.33 -23.37
C ASP A 290 6.46 -7.27 -22.28
N ALA A 291 5.40 -6.72 -21.67
CA ALA A 291 5.53 -5.66 -20.68
C ALA A 291 6.16 -6.19 -19.39
N ARG A 292 7.03 -5.36 -18.81
CA ARG A 292 7.67 -5.64 -17.52
C ARG A 292 7.31 -4.58 -16.52
N SER A 293 7.15 -4.99 -15.27
CA SER A 293 6.90 -4.07 -14.16
C SER A 293 7.91 -4.30 -13.04
N VAL A 294 8.55 -3.22 -12.58
CA VAL A 294 9.60 -3.25 -11.56
C VAL A 294 9.21 -2.29 -10.43
N TYR A 295 9.06 -2.85 -9.22
CA TYR A 295 8.55 -2.13 -8.04
C TYR A 295 9.68 -1.82 -7.07
N PHE A 296 10.11 -0.56 -7.00
CA PHE A 296 11.15 -0.09 -6.08
C PHE A 296 10.52 0.27 -4.74
N ILE A 297 10.86 -0.49 -3.70
CA ILE A 297 10.20 -0.42 -2.38
C ILE A 297 11.19 -0.49 -1.21
N GLY A 298 10.74 -0.15 0.00
CA GLY A 298 11.39 -0.54 1.26
C GLY A 298 11.04 -1.97 1.66
N LYS A 299 11.88 -2.63 2.46
CA LYS A 299 11.68 -4.03 2.87
C LYS A 299 10.38 -4.31 3.62
N ASP A 300 9.86 -3.32 4.33
CA ASP A 300 8.59 -3.33 5.04
C ASP A 300 7.38 -3.41 4.11
N ASN A 301 7.56 -3.06 2.85
CA ASN A 301 6.52 -3.13 1.82
C ASN A 301 6.52 -4.45 1.02
N ILE A 302 7.43 -5.40 1.32
CA ILE A 302 7.50 -6.68 0.59
C ILE A 302 6.15 -7.39 0.56
N PRO A 303 5.42 -7.63 1.69
CA PRO A 303 4.18 -8.39 1.67
C PRO A 303 3.10 -7.74 0.79
N PHE A 304 3.07 -6.41 0.72
CA PHE A 304 2.11 -5.69 -0.13
C PHE A 304 2.38 -5.91 -1.62
N HIS A 305 3.64 -6.00 -2.04
CA HIS A 305 4.03 -6.06 -3.44
C HIS A 305 4.29 -7.47 -3.96
N THR A 306 4.48 -8.44 -3.07
CA THR A 306 4.74 -9.84 -3.46
C THR A 306 3.60 -10.80 -3.10
N ILE A 307 2.64 -10.37 -2.27
CA ILE A 307 1.50 -11.17 -1.84
C ILE A 307 0.19 -10.46 -2.15
N ILE A 308 -0.10 -9.32 -1.48
CA ILE A 308 -1.41 -8.66 -1.55
C ILE A 308 -1.69 -8.14 -2.97
N TRP A 309 -0.80 -7.35 -3.53
CA TRP A 309 -0.97 -6.80 -4.87
C TRP A 309 -1.05 -7.89 -5.96
N PRO A 310 -0.16 -8.89 -6.02
CA PRO A 310 -0.30 -10.00 -6.95
C PRO A 310 -1.58 -10.81 -6.77
N ALA A 311 -2.08 -11.01 -5.53
CA ALA A 311 -3.38 -11.63 -5.30
C ALA A 311 -4.52 -10.82 -5.92
N MET A 312 -4.52 -9.51 -5.71
CA MET A 312 -5.52 -8.61 -6.28
C MET A 312 -5.48 -8.61 -7.82
N LEU A 313 -4.29 -8.56 -8.41
CA LEU A 313 -4.11 -8.63 -9.87
C LEU A 313 -4.59 -9.97 -10.44
N THR A 314 -4.27 -11.08 -9.77
CA THR A 314 -4.72 -12.43 -10.14
C THR A 314 -6.25 -12.53 -10.06
N GLY A 315 -6.84 -12.07 -8.97
CA GLY A 315 -8.29 -12.06 -8.77
C GLY A 315 -9.02 -11.16 -9.77
N TYR A 316 -8.50 -9.97 -10.03
CA TYR A 316 -9.03 -9.07 -11.05
C TYR A 316 -8.96 -9.69 -12.44
N GLY A 317 -7.80 -10.24 -12.80
CA GLY A 317 -7.54 -10.93 -14.08
C GLY A 317 -7.25 -9.97 -15.24
N GLY A 318 -6.40 -10.44 -16.16
CA GLY A 318 -6.02 -9.71 -17.38
C GLY A 318 -4.92 -8.66 -17.18
N LEU A 319 -4.40 -8.49 -15.98
CA LEU A 319 -3.29 -7.59 -15.68
C LEU A 319 -2.01 -8.38 -15.37
N ASN A 320 -0.87 -7.84 -15.78
CA ASN A 320 0.43 -8.46 -15.58
C ASN A 320 0.86 -8.40 -14.10
N LEU A 321 1.44 -9.51 -13.62
CA LEU A 321 2.03 -9.59 -12.29
C LEU A 321 3.43 -8.94 -12.27
N PRO A 322 3.93 -8.54 -11.07
CA PRO A 322 5.25 -7.94 -10.94
C PRO A 322 6.36 -8.79 -11.56
N THR A 323 7.20 -8.17 -12.39
CA THR A 323 8.37 -8.82 -12.98
C THR A 323 9.53 -8.88 -12.00
N ASP A 324 9.74 -7.80 -11.23
CA ASP A 324 10.76 -7.71 -10.18
C ASP A 324 10.33 -6.73 -9.07
N VAL A 325 10.76 -7.04 -7.85
CA VAL A 325 10.47 -6.24 -6.64
C VAL A 325 11.78 -5.95 -5.89
N PRO A 326 12.58 -4.99 -6.37
CA PRO A 326 13.80 -4.56 -5.66
C PRO A 326 13.46 -3.81 -4.37
N ALA A 327 13.53 -4.54 -3.24
CA ALA A 327 13.34 -3.99 -1.90
C ALA A 327 14.68 -3.58 -1.29
N ASN A 328 14.78 -2.33 -0.80
CA ASN A 328 15.96 -1.86 -0.08
C ASN A 328 15.88 -2.17 1.42
N GLN A 329 17.04 -2.37 2.05
CA GLN A 329 17.19 -2.47 3.49
C GLN A 329 17.14 -1.08 4.14
N TYR A 330 16.94 -1.02 5.46
CA TYR A 330 17.01 0.24 6.19
C TYR A 330 18.42 0.82 6.17
N LEU A 331 18.48 2.14 5.99
CA LEU A 331 19.70 2.87 6.20
C LEU A 331 19.88 3.12 7.71
N THR A 332 20.87 2.48 8.29
CA THR A 332 21.20 2.66 9.71
C THR A 332 22.42 3.57 9.86
N PHE A 333 22.35 4.53 10.77
CA PHE A 333 23.49 5.32 11.21
C PHE A 333 24.14 4.62 12.40
N LYS A 334 25.47 4.53 12.38
CA LYS A 334 26.27 4.03 13.51
C LYS A 334 26.60 5.17 14.46
#